data_1831a4e35ed85be76372523350725b18
#
_entry.id   1831a4e35ed85be76372523350725b18
#
_cell.length_a   1.000
_cell.length_b   1.000
_cell.length_c   1.000
_cell.angle_alpha   90.00
_cell.angle_beta   90.00
_cell.angle_gamma   90.00
#
_symmetry.space_group_name_H-M   'P 1'
#
loop_
_entity.id
_entity.type
_entity.pdbx_description
1 polymer ?
#
loop_
_entity_poly.entity_id
_entity_poly.type
_entity_poly.pdbx_seq_one_letter_code
_entity_poly.pdbx_strand_id
1 'polypeptide(L)'
;SDGKSRNLFMQQKDKLLNLGVEFIFHELPEEILPNIWTTGLVPRYHNEKNWSGYREMQINGEIVEDNIPEDQSVVIKTKNGLILVSGCGHAGIVNTLKHSVESFGNSKVYAAIGGFHLFNKNDKEIKWTSKFMETYGVEYFLGAHCTGIDAVYSIRKNNNLERSKCAVGSV
;
A
#
# COMPACT_ATOMS: atom_id res chain seq x y z
N SER A 1 -18.19 16.01 13.90
CA SER A 1 -17.62 16.53 12.62
C SER A 1 -18.35 17.82 12.28
N ASP A 2 -17.69 18.79 11.70
CA ASP A 2 -18.26 20.08 11.26
C ASP A 2 -18.98 19.93 9.88
N GLY A 3 -19.19 18.74 9.41
CA GLY A 3 -19.85 18.41 8.12
C GLY A 3 -19.10 18.90 6.88
N LYS A 4 -17.86 19.38 7.03
CA LYS A 4 -17.09 19.90 5.89
C LYS A 4 -16.29 18.78 5.23
N SER A 5 -16.42 18.66 3.92
CA SER A 5 -15.53 17.82 3.11
C SER A 5 -14.08 18.30 3.25
N ARG A 6 -13.17 17.38 3.60
CA ARG A 6 -11.74 17.65 3.73
C ARG A 6 -10.90 17.02 2.63
N ASN A 7 -11.52 16.67 1.52
CA ASN A 7 -10.79 16.14 0.38
C ASN A 7 -9.93 17.26 -0.24
N LEU A 8 -8.66 17.30 0.15
CA LEU A 8 -7.70 18.32 -0.31
C LEU A 8 -7.46 18.24 -1.82
N PHE A 9 -7.50 17.04 -2.39
CA PHE A 9 -7.36 16.85 -3.83
C PHE A 9 -8.50 17.56 -4.57
N MET A 10 -9.75 17.32 -4.18
CA MET A 10 -10.91 17.96 -4.81
C MET A 10 -10.88 19.48 -4.70
N GLN A 11 -10.35 20.03 -3.59
CA GLN A 11 -10.19 21.47 -3.39
C GLN A 11 -9.14 22.10 -4.33
N GLN A 12 -8.13 21.32 -4.76
CA GLN A 12 -7.05 21.79 -5.61
C GLN A 12 -7.23 21.39 -7.09
N LYS A 13 -8.15 20.47 -7.38
CA LYS A 13 -8.32 19.89 -8.72
C LYS A 13 -8.49 20.95 -9.80
N ASP A 14 -9.42 21.88 -9.62
CA ASP A 14 -9.70 22.91 -10.63
C ASP A 14 -8.50 23.82 -10.86
N LYS A 15 -7.76 24.17 -9.81
CA LYS A 15 -6.52 24.94 -9.91
C LYS A 15 -5.46 24.20 -10.72
N LEU A 16 -5.31 22.89 -10.50
CA LEU A 16 -4.34 22.06 -11.22
C LEU A 16 -4.72 21.87 -12.69
N LEU A 17 -6.01 21.67 -12.98
CA LEU A 17 -6.53 21.63 -14.35
C LEU A 17 -6.24 22.93 -15.10
N ASN A 18 -6.44 24.09 -14.46
CA ASN A 18 -6.15 25.39 -15.04
C ASN A 18 -4.64 25.63 -15.28
N LEU A 19 -3.77 24.88 -14.62
CA LEU A 19 -2.31 24.87 -14.83
C LEU A 19 -1.89 23.84 -15.90
N GLY A 20 -2.83 23.16 -16.55
CA GLY A 20 -2.57 22.18 -17.59
C GLY A 20 -2.24 20.77 -17.08
N VAL A 21 -2.51 20.48 -15.81
CA VAL A 21 -2.34 19.12 -15.28
C VAL A 21 -3.49 18.24 -15.77
N GLU A 22 -3.14 17.11 -16.36
CA GLU A 22 -4.09 16.05 -16.73
C GLU A 22 -4.16 15.01 -15.61
N PHE A 23 -5.39 14.58 -15.27
CA PHE A 23 -5.62 13.53 -14.27
C PHE A 23 -6.09 12.26 -14.97
N ILE A 24 -5.32 11.19 -14.83
CA ILE A 24 -5.66 9.87 -15.33
C ILE A 24 -5.99 8.98 -14.13
N PHE A 25 -7.20 8.43 -14.09
CA PHE A 25 -7.69 7.59 -13.01
C PHE A 25 -7.65 6.13 -13.43
N HIS A 26 -7.05 5.29 -12.59
CA HIS A 26 -6.91 3.86 -12.83
C HIS A 26 -7.67 3.08 -11.75
N GLU A 27 -8.72 2.35 -12.12
CA GLU A 27 -9.43 1.44 -11.23
C GLU A 27 -8.87 0.01 -11.30
N LEU A 28 -8.31 -0.35 -12.43
CA LEU A 28 -7.70 -1.65 -12.69
C LEU A 28 -6.18 -1.52 -12.84
N PRO A 29 -5.42 -2.61 -12.70
CA PRO A 29 -3.99 -2.61 -12.98
C PRO A 29 -3.71 -2.14 -14.41
N GLU A 30 -2.87 -1.14 -14.56
CA GLU A 30 -2.54 -0.56 -15.87
C GLU A 30 -1.04 -0.20 -15.95
N GLU A 31 -0.46 -0.43 -17.14
CA GLU A 31 0.93 -0.05 -17.42
C GLU A 31 1.02 1.46 -17.68
N ILE A 32 1.69 2.18 -16.80
CA ILE A 32 1.85 3.63 -16.89
C ILE A 32 3.16 4.05 -17.56
N LEU A 33 4.17 3.19 -17.52
CA LEU A 33 5.45 3.30 -18.23
C LEU A 33 5.96 1.86 -18.48
N PRO A 34 6.89 1.62 -19.42
CA PRO A 34 7.41 0.29 -19.69
C PRO A 34 7.85 -0.44 -18.41
N ASN A 35 7.21 -1.57 -18.10
CA ASN A 35 7.38 -2.38 -16.90
C ASN A 35 7.01 -1.70 -15.57
N ILE A 36 6.38 -0.54 -15.58
CA ILE A 36 5.89 0.17 -14.40
C ILE A 36 4.37 0.26 -14.46
N TRP A 37 3.72 -0.27 -13.45
CA TRP A 37 2.27 -0.44 -13.38
C TRP A 37 1.69 0.24 -12.15
N THR A 38 0.48 0.74 -12.24
CA THR A 38 -0.37 0.95 -11.05
C THR A 38 -1.11 -0.34 -10.72
N THR A 39 -1.37 -0.57 -9.44
CA THR A 39 -2.23 -1.69 -9.02
C THR A 39 -3.70 -1.48 -9.37
N GLY A 40 -4.11 -0.24 -9.68
CA GLY A 40 -5.51 0.12 -9.57
C GLY A 40 -6.00 -0.04 -8.11
N LEU A 41 -7.31 -0.10 -7.92
CA LEU A 41 -7.91 -0.31 -6.60
C LEU A 41 -7.56 -1.70 -6.06
N VAL A 42 -7.06 -1.76 -4.82
CA VAL A 42 -6.64 -3.01 -4.19
C VAL A 42 -7.82 -3.67 -3.46
N PRO A 43 -8.27 -4.87 -3.88
CA PRO A 43 -9.35 -5.59 -3.20
C PRO A 43 -8.97 -5.99 -1.77
N ARG A 44 -9.94 -5.97 -0.86
CA ARG A 44 -9.76 -6.36 0.55
C ARG A 44 -9.99 -7.86 0.74
N TYR A 45 -9.05 -8.70 0.30
CA TYR A 45 -9.11 -10.16 0.45
C TYR A 45 -9.03 -10.62 1.91
N HIS A 46 -8.28 -9.87 2.71
CA HIS A 46 -8.09 -10.08 4.15
C HIS A 46 -8.56 -8.86 4.92
N ASN A 47 -9.02 -9.06 6.13
CA ASN A 47 -9.47 -7.98 7.01
C ASN A 47 -8.24 -7.28 7.66
N GLU A 48 -7.46 -6.57 6.83
CA GLU A 48 -6.40 -5.69 7.29
C GLU A 48 -6.97 -4.30 7.53
N LYS A 49 -7.05 -3.87 8.79
CA LYS A 49 -7.49 -2.53 9.14
C LYS A 49 -6.28 -1.60 9.27
N ASN A 50 -5.83 -1.05 8.14
CA ASN A 50 -4.60 -0.25 8.04
C ASN A 50 -4.89 1.23 7.78
N TRP A 51 -5.87 1.79 8.46
CA TRP A 51 -6.19 3.22 8.43
C TRP A 51 -6.44 3.72 9.85
N SER A 52 -6.19 5.02 10.06
CA SER A 52 -6.51 5.71 11.31
C SER A 52 -8.02 5.94 11.33
N GLY A 53 -8.77 5.06 11.99
CA GLY A 53 -10.23 5.11 12.09
C GLY A 53 -10.77 6.46 12.54
N TYR A 54 -12.06 6.70 12.31
CA TYR A 54 -12.91 7.87 12.60
C TYR A 54 -13.14 8.81 11.42
N ARG A 55 -12.86 8.41 10.19
CA ARG A 55 -13.32 9.12 9.01
C ARG A 55 -14.58 8.44 8.48
N GLU A 56 -15.46 9.24 7.95
CA GLU A 56 -16.70 8.80 7.34
C GLU A 56 -16.76 9.32 5.91
N MET A 57 -17.32 8.51 5.02
CA MET A 57 -17.60 8.89 3.65
C MET A 57 -19.06 8.60 3.34
N GLN A 58 -19.62 9.30 2.36
CA GLN A 58 -20.99 9.08 1.90
C GLN A 58 -20.98 8.31 0.59
N ILE A 59 -21.60 7.11 0.60
CA ILE A 59 -21.81 6.30 -0.60
C ILE A 59 -23.31 6.08 -0.78
N ASN A 60 -23.83 6.49 -1.94
CA ASN A 60 -25.27 6.35 -2.27
C ASN A 60 -26.24 6.90 -1.22
N GLY A 61 -25.83 7.94 -0.50
CA GLY A 61 -26.63 8.56 0.55
C GLY A 61 -26.44 7.95 1.95
N GLU A 62 -25.73 6.86 2.09
CA GLU A 62 -25.38 6.23 3.36
C GLU A 62 -24.02 6.71 3.86
N ILE A 63 -23.92 6.90 5.19
CA ILE A 63 -22.65 7.23 5.86
C ILE A 63 -21.99 5.92 6.26
N VAL A 64 -20.79 5.69 5.75
CA VAL A 64 -19.97 4.51 6.01
C VAL A 64 -18.58 4.89 6.49
N GLU A 65 -17.85 3.96 7.12
CA GLU A 65 -16.46 4.19 7.49
C GLU A 65 -15.61 4.43 6.23
N ASP A 66 -14.82 5.52 6.22
CA ASP A 66 -13.84 5.77 5.19
C ASP A 66 -12.63 4.87 5.39
N ASN A 67 -12.59 3.77 4.66
CA ASN A 67 -11.51 2.79 4.67
C ASN A 67 -10.47 3.05 3.57
N ILE A 68 -10.48 4.24 2.98
CA ILE A 68 -9.56 4.67 1.92
C ILE A 68 -9.57 3.67 0.76
N PRO A 69 -10.72 3.49 0.07
CA PRO A 69 -10.86 2.49 -0.98
C PRO A 69 -9.99 2.79 -2.20
N GLU A 70 -9.58 4.04 -2.38
CA GLU A 70 -8.73 4.51 -3.48
C GLU A 70 -7.24 4.21 -3.29
N ASP A 71 -6.83 3.56 -2.20
CA ASP A 71 -5.42 3.24 -1.96
C ASP A 71 -4.84 2.37 -3.08
N GLN A 72 -3.74 2.83 -3.66
CA GLN A 72 -3.05 2.20 -4.77
C GLN A 72 -1.54 2.14 -4.51
N SER A 73 -0.89 1.27 -5.25
CA SER A 73 0.56 1.11 -5.22
C SER A 73 1.13 1.05 -6.64
N VAL A 74 2.42 1.28 -6.76
CA VAL A 74 3.16 1.08 -8.00
C VAL A 74 3.85 -0.28 -7.97
N VAL A 75 3.81 -1.00 -9.09
CA VAL A 75 4.50 -2.28 -9.28
C VAL A 75 5.48 -2.16 -10.43
N ILE A 76 6.73 -2.51 -10.18
CA ILE A 76 7.78 -2.55 -11.20
C ILE A 76 8.11 -4.03 -11.49
N LYS A 77 7.97 -4.43 -12.75
CA LYS A 77 8.34 -5.78 -13.20
C LYS A 77 9.83 -5.88 -13.45
N THR A 78 10.49 -6.82 -12.81
CA THR A 78 11.92 -7.06 -12.97
C THR A 78 12.21 -8.54 -13.26
N LYS A 79 13.44 -8.86 -13.67
CA LYS A 79 13.88 -10.25 -13.84
C LYS A 79 13.89 -11.06 -12.55
N ASN A 80 13.95 -10.41 -11.39
CA ASN A 80 14.00 -11.07 -10.08
C ASN A 80 12.58 -11.26 -9.46
N GLY A 81 11.57 -10.63 -10.03
CA GLY A 81 10.19 -10.57 -9.54
C GLY A 81 9.66 -9.14 -9.51
N LEU A 82 8.57 -8.94 -8.82
CA LEU A 82 7.93 -7.64 -8.69
C LEU A 82 8.59 -6.81 -7.59
N ILE A 83 8.72 -5.51 -7.82
CA ILE A 83 9.03 -4.52 -6.79
C ILE A 83 7.75 -3.74 -6.52
N LEU A 84 7.23 -3.86 -5.31
CA LEU A 84 6.07 -3.12 -4.84
C LEU A 84 6.51 -1.82 -4.17
N VAL A 85 5.96 -0.70 -4.61
CA VAL A 85 6.19 0.62 -4.00
C VAL A 85 4.85 1.18 -3.53
N SER A 86 4.74 1.40 -2.21
CA SER A 86 3.52 1.86 -1.57
C SER A 86 3.72 3.21 -0.88
N GLY A 87 2.69 4.07 -0.94
CA GLY A 87 2.68 5.34 -0.21
C GLY A 87 2.41 5.14 1.28
N CYS A 88 1.23 4.66 1.61
CA CYS A 88 0.76 4.44 2.99
C CYS A 88 0.22 3.03 3.24
N GLY A 89 -0.19 2.31 2.20
CA GLY A 89 -0.63 0.93 2.27
C GLY A 89 -1.91 0.72 3.08
N HIS A 90 -2.89 1.61 2.92
CA HIS A 90 -4.17 1.52 3.63
C HIS A 90 -5.01 0.33 3.18
N ALA A 91 -4.78 -0.19 1.98
CA ALA A 91 -5.36 -1.46 1.53
C ALA A 91 -4.91 -2.66 2.36
N GLY A 92 -3.79 -2.53 3.06
CA GLY A 92 -3.10 -3.61 3.74
C GLY A 92 -2.01 -4.23 2.87
N ILE A 93 -0.84 -4.45 3.47
CA ILE A 93 0.30 -5.00 2.74
C ILE A 93 0.01 -6.39 2.19
N VAL A 94 -0.67 -7.26 2.95
CA VAL A 94 -0.99 -8.62 2.51
C VAL A 94 -1.99 -8.61 1.36
N ASN A 95 -3.01 -7.74 1.42
CA ASN A 95 -3.95 -7.54 0.32
C ASN A 95 -3.23 -7.05 -0.95
N THR A 96 -2.31 -6.09 -0.80
CA THR A 96 -1.56 -5.53 -1.93
C THR A 96 -0.59 -6.53 -2.53
N LEU A 97 0.10 -7.34 -1.70
CA LEU A 97 0.97 -8.43 -2.16
C LEU A 97 0.18 -9.47 -2.95
N LYS A 98 -0.96 -9.93 -2.40
CA LYS A 98 -1.84 -10.89 -3.06
C LYS A 98 -2.32 -10.35 -4.41
N HIS A 99 -2.86 -9.15 -4.42
CA HIS A 99 -3.35 -8.50 -5.63
C HIS A 99 -2.26 -8.34 -6.69
N SER A 100 -1.06 -7.92 -6.28
CA SER A 100 0.09 -7.79 -7.19
C SER A 100 0.47 -9.13 -7.83
N VAL A 101 0.58 -10.20 -7.04
CA VAL A 101 0.93 -11.53 -7.56
C VAL A 101 -0.11 -12.03 -8.56
N GLU A 102 -1.40 -11.91 -8.24
CA GLU A 102 -2.49 -12.37 -9.09
C GLU A 102 -2.61 -11.53 -10.38
N SER A 103 -2.45 -10.22 -10.30
CA SER A 103 -2.60 -9.32 -11.45
C SER A 103 -1.41 -9.39 -12.42
N PHE A 104 -0.22 -9.74 -11.93
CA PHE A 104 1.01 -9.67 -12.73
C PHE A 104 1.64 -11.03 -13.04
N GLY A 105 0.83 -12.08 -13.14
CA GLY A 105 1.24 -13.37 -13.65
C GLY A 105 1.88 -14.30 -12.61
N ASN A 106 1.43 -14.22 -11.36
CA ASN A 106 1.90 -15.05 -10.25
C ASN A 106 3.41 -14.96 -9.96
N SER A 107 4.02 -13.85 -10.33
CA SER A 107 5.41 -13.56 -10.02
C SER A 107 5.56 -13.24 -8.54
N LYS A 108 6.62 -13.74 -7.88
CA LYS A 108 6.90 -13.34 -6.49
C LYS A 108 7.11 -11.83 -6.36
N VAL A 109 6.81 -11.28 -5.20
CA VAL A 109 7.18 -9.90 -4.87
C VAL A 109 8.59 -9.91 -4.28
N TYR A 110 9.58 -9.56 -5.11
CA TYR A 110 10.99 -9.55 -4.73
C TYR A 110 11.31 -8.49 -3.67
N ALA A 111 10.71 -7.29 -3.79
CA ALA A 111 10.91 -6.21 -2.84
C ALA A 111 9.59 -5.49 -2.53
N ALA A 112 9.41 -5.08 -1.28
CA ALA A 112 8.33 -4.19 -0.84
C ALA A 112 8.95 -2.94 -0.19
N ILE A 113 8.62 -1.77 -0.72
CA ILE A 113 9.26 -0.49 -0.39
C ILE A 113 8.18 0.54 -0.08
N GLY A 114 8.32 1.28 1.02
CA GLY A 114 7.48 2.43 1.34
C GLY A 114 6.69 2.33 2.64
N GLY A 115 5.55 3.01 2.70
CA GLY A 115 4.64 3.00 3.85
C GLY A 115 3.64 1.86 3.77
N PHE A 116 3.44 1.17 4.89
CA PHE A 116 2.53 0.02 5.00
C PHE A 116 1.62 0.08 6.22
N HIS A 117 1.53 1.26 6.86
CA HIS A 117 0.65 1.55 8.01
C HIS A 117 0.67 0.48 9.11
N LEU A 118 1.87 0.04 9.51
CA LEU A 118 2.05 -1.02 10.50
C LEU A 118 2.45 -0.51 11.89
N PHE A 119 2.63 0.79 12.07
CA PHE A 119 3.17 1.41 13.29
C PHE A 119 2.37 1.12 14.56
N ASN A 120 1.08 0.82 14.44
CA ASN A 120 0.18 0.54 15.55
C ASN A 120 -0.26 -0.93 15.63
N LYS A 121 0.37 -1.81 14.87
CA LYS A 121 0.06 -3.24 14.86
C LYS A 121 0.71 -3.97 16.05
N ASN A 122 -0.04 -4.89 16.62
CA ASN A 122 0.50 -5.76 17.68
C ASN A 122 1.36 -6.90 17.11
N ASP A 123 2.07 -7.60 17.98
CA ASP A 123 3.00 -8.68 17.58
C ASP A 123 2.33 -9.81 16.80
N LYS A 124 1.06 -10.13 17.11
CA LYS A 124 0.31 -11.18 16.41
C LYS A 124 0.03 -10.78 14.97
N GLU A 125 -0.38 -9.52 14.75
CA GLU A 125 -0.63 -8.97 13.42
C GLU A 125 0.65 -8.89 12.62
N ILE A 126 1.75 -8.40 13.23
CA ILE A 126 3.07 -8.33 12.56
C ILE A 126 3.57 -9.74 12.19
N LYS A 127 3.39 -10.72 13.06
CA LYS A 127 3.78 -12.11 12.78
C LYS A 127 2.97 -12.71 11.64
N TRP A 128 1.67 -12.43 11.61
CA TRP A 128 0.79 -12.83 10.52
C TRP A 128 1.22 -12.16 9.19
N THR A 129 1.47 -10.86 9.19
CA THR A 129 2.00 -10.10 8.03
C THR A 129 3.32 -10.71 7.54
N SER A 130 4.27 -10.95 8.45
CA SER A 130 5.57 -11.55 8.15
C SER A 130 5.44 -12.88 7.40
N LYS A 131 4.53 -13.76 7.86
CA LYS A 131 4.27 -15.05 7.22
C LYS A 131 3.77 -14.91 5.78
N PHE A 132 2.88 -13.96 5.50
CA PHE A 132 2.41 -13.72 4.14
C PHE A 132 3.49 -13.08 3.27
N MET A 133 4.32 -12.20 3.81
CA MET A 133 5.47 -11.65 3.08
C MET A 133 6.42 -12.78 2.62
N GLU A 134 6.68 -13.76 3.48
CA GLU A 134 7.45 -14.95 3.13
C GLU A 134 6.75 -15.78 2.04
N THR A 135 5.44 -16.01 2.18
CA THR A 135 4.62 -16.76 1.20
C THR A 135 4.68 -16.12 -0.19
N TYR A 136 4.63 -14.79 -0.27
CA TYR A 136 4.72 -14.06 -1.53
C TYR A 136 6.14 -13.78 -2.00
N GLY A 137 7.15 -14.30 -1.30
CA GLY A 137 8.56 -14.29 -1.70
C GLY A 137 9.26 -12.94 -1.50
N VAL A 138 8.84 -12.14 -0.52
CA VAL A 138 9.48 -10.85 -0.22
C VAL A 138 10.86 -11.09 0.38
N GLU A 139 11.90 -10.76 -0.39
CA GLU A 139 13.31 -10.88 0.01
C GLU A 139 13.87 -9.57 0.56
N TYR A 140 13.35 -8.43 0.08
CA TYR A 140 13.74 -7.09 0.51
C TYR A 140 12.53 -6.33 1.06
N PHE A 141 12.68 -5.80 2.27
CA PHE A 141 11.66 -4.97 2.90
C PHE A 141 12.25 -3.65 3.39
N LEU A 142 11.84 -2.55 2.77
CA LEU A 142 12.27 -1.21 3.12
C LEU A 142 11.05 -0.42 3.61
N GLY A 143 10.75 -0.59 4.89
CA GLY A 143 9.63 0.10 5.53
C GLY A 143 9.97 1.56 5.81
N ALA A 144 9.09 2.47 5.42
CA ALA A 144 9.23 3.90 5.62
C ALA A 144 7.93 4.51 6.14
N HIS A 145 7.91 5.81 6.36
CA HIS A 145 6.73 6.59 6.69
C HIS A 145 5.90 5.95 7.84
N CYS A 146 4.66 5.56 7.56
CA CYS A 146 3.73 4.97 8.53
C CYS A 146 3.96 3.48 8.83
N THR A 147 5.01 2.85 8.32
CA THR A 147 5.34 1.46 8.67
C THR A 147 5.74 1.33 10.13
N GLY A 148 6.52 2.28 10.64
CA GLY A 148 7.03 2.26 12.00
C GLY A 148 8.28 1.38 12.16
N ILE A 149 9.26 1.88 12.94
CA ILE A 149 10.55 1.22 13.14
C ILE A 149 10.42 -0.15 13.82
N ASP A 150 9.52 -0.27 14.80
CA ASP A 150 9.31 -1.50 15.56
C ASP A 150 8.73 -2.61 14.67
N ALA A 151 7.80 -2.25 13.77
CA ALA A 151 7.25 -3.19 12.80
C ALA A 151 8.32 -3.70 11.84
N VAL A 152 9.17 -2.81 11.29
CA VAL A 152 10.29 -3.19 10.42
C VAL A 152 11.26 -4.13 11.13
N TYR A 153 11.62 -3.81 12.38
CA TYR A 153 12.52 -4.65 13.18
C TYR A 153 11.93 -6.03 13.45
N SER A 154 10.64 -6.08 13.81
CA SER A 154 9.91 -7.33 14.07
C SER A 154 9.78 -8.19 12.81
N ILE A 155 9.45 -7.60 11.66
CA ILE A 155 9.40 -8.30 10.37
C ILE A 155 10.76 -8.89 10.03
N ARG A 156 11.84 -8.10 10.16
CA ARG A 156 13.19 -8.57 9.92
C ARG A 156 13.52 -9.81 10.76
N LYS A 157 13.17 -9.77 12.05
CA LYS A 157 13.41 -10.88 12.97
C LYS A 157 12.57 -12.10 12.62
N ASN A 158 11.28 -11.92 12.34
CA ASN A 158 10.34 -13.01 12.03
C ASN A 158 10.73 -13.76 10.75
N ASN A 159 11.18 -13.02 9.71
CA ASN A 159 11.55 -13.58 8.40
C ASN A 159 13.05 -13.84 8.27
N ASN A 160 13.82 -13.69 9.36
CA ASN A 160 15.28 -13.88 9.38
C ASN A 160 16.01 -13.14 8.24
N LEU A 161 15.58 -11.92 7.93
CA LEU A 161 16.17 -11.11 6.87
C LEU A 161 17.50 -10.49 7.34
N GLU A 162 18.48 -10.46 6.46
CA GLU A 162 19.73 -9.74 6.68
C GLU A 162 19.48 -8.22 6.83
N ARG A 163 20.40 -7.51 7.51
CA ARG A 163 20.30 -6.06 7.69
C ARG A 163 20.27 -5.31 6.36
N SER A 164 21.00 -5.79 5.38
CA SER A 164 21.04 -5.24 4.02
C SER A 164 19.75 -5.42 3.25
N LYS A 165 18.89 -6.34 3.67
CA LYS A 165 17.61 -6.67 3.02
C LYS A 165 16.39 -6.13 3.74
N CYS A 166 16.58 -5.60 4.95
CA CYS A 166 15.47 -5.04 5.73
C CYS A 166 15.95 -3.79 6.47
N ALA A 167 15.47 -2.65 6.04
CA ALA A 167 15.85 -1.35 6.56
C ALA A 167 14.66 -0.43 6.78
N VAL A 168 14.85 0.60 7.59
CA VAL A 168 13.93 1.72 7.75
C VAL A 168 14.40 2.81 6.81
N GLY A 169 13.52 3.26 5.92
CA GLY A 169 13.74 4.47 5.16
C GLY A 169 13.52 5.69 6.07
N SER A 170 14.51 6.58 6.14
CA SER A 170 14.30 7.90 6.74
C SER A 170 13.54 8.81 5.77
N VAL A 171 12.63 9.60 6.32
CA VAL A 171 11.99 10.72 5.61
C VAL A 171 12.87 11.94 5.76
#